data_bf05fb1c2cd12839c5a6f8b9261d3eb8
#
_entry.id   bf05fb1c2cd12839c5a6f8b9261d3eb8
#
_cell.length_a   1.000
_cell.length_b   1.000
_cell.length_c   1.000
_cell.angle_alpha   90.00
_cell.angle_beta   90.00
_cell.angle_gamma   90.00
#
_symmetry.space_group_name_H-M   'P 1'
#
loop_
_entity.id
_entity.type
_entity.pdbx_description
1 polymer ?
#
loop_
_entity_poly.entity_id
_entity_poly.type
_entity_poly.pdbx_seq_one_letter_code
_entity_poly.pdbx_strand_id
1 'polypeptide(L)'
;MDQLRIKDLEVYAYHGVFPAEKELGQRFVLDLWIDYEMTRAARTGDLEASIHYGILAEQLTEWMQVEKIDLIETVAFQLVQKIFESYAFV
;
A
#
# COMPACT_ATOMS: atom_id res chain seq x y z
N MET A 1 3.67 -7.36 -19.21
CA MET A 1 2.96 -6.75 -18.08
C MET A 1 3.74 -5.52 -17.62
N ASP A 2 3.04 -4.47 -17.32
CA ASP A 2 3.67 -3.23 -16.89
C ASP A 2 3.85 -3.20 -15.38
N GLN A 3 4.66 -2.26 -14.89
CA GLN A 3 4.92 -2.16 -13.46
C GLN A 3 4.78 -0.72 -12.97
N LEU A 4 3.97 -0.54 -11.93
CA LEU A 4 3.89 0.70 -11.17
C LEU A 4 4.78 0.58 -9.94
N ARG A 5 5.59 1.59 -9.70
CA ARG A 5 6.44 1.64 -8.48
C ARG A 5 6.09 2.86 -7.67
N ILE A 6 5.95 2.64 -6.36
CA ILE A 6 5.90 3.71 -5.36
C ILE A 6 7.12 3.52 -4.48
N LYS A 7 7.96 4.54 -4.37
CA LYS A 7 9.17 4.50 -3.54
C LYS A 7 9.14 5.55 -2.45
N ASP A 8 9.71 5.19 -1.32
CA ASP A 8 9.96 6.09 -0.20
C ASP A 8 8.67 6.77 0.32
N LEU A 9 7.55 6.03 0.31
CA LEU A 9 6.32 6.52 0.93
C LEU A 9 6.47 6.46 2.45
N GLU A 10 6.49 7.60 3.10
CA GLU A 10 6.61 7.68 4.54
C GLU A 10 5.24 7.66 5.21
N VAL A 11 5.07 6.76 6.18
CA VAL A 11 3.84 6.66 6.96
C VAL A 11 4.22 6.55 8.43
N TYR A 12 3.64 7.40 9.26
CA TYR A 12 3.78 7.29 10.71
C TYR A 12 2.71 6.33 11.25
N ALA A 13 3.13 5.27 11.91
CA ALA A 13 2.23 4.25 12.41
C ALA A 13 2.77 3.61 13.71
N TYR A 14 1.98 2.72 14.31
CA TYR A 14 2.21 2.22 15.65
C TYR A 14 2.32 0.70 15.67
N HIS A 15 3.22 0.18 14.84
CA HIS A 15 3.48 -1.25 14.73
C HIS A 15 4.77 -1.62 15.46
N GLY A 16 4.83 -2.81 16.01
CA GLY A 16 6.02 -3.35 16.65
C GLY A 16 5.68 -4.28 17.79
N VAL A 17 6.65 -5.10 18.21
CA VAL A 17 6.48 -6.06 19.30
C VAL A 17 6.54 -5.36 20.65
N PHE A 18 7.43 -4.39 20.81
CA PHE A 18 7.63 -3.71 22.09
C PHE A 18 6.50 -2.71 22.37
N PRO A 19 6.03 -2.63 23.65
CA PRO A 19 4.98 -1.67 24.00
C PRO A 19 5.32 -0.22 23.64
N ALA A 20 6.57 0.19 23.76
CA ALA A 20 7.00 1.54 23.42
C ALA A 20 6.78 1.86 21.95
N GLU A 21 6.96 0.89 21.06
CA GLU A 21 6.72 1.07 19.62
C GLU A 21 5.24 1.32 19.32
N LYS A 22 4.35 0.64 20.05
CA LYS A 22 2.90 0.81 19.90
C LYS A 22 2.37 2.09 20.52
N GLU A 23 3.05 2.59 21.54
CA GLU A 23 2.64 3.82 22.25
C GLU A 23 3.16 5.07 21.57
N LEU A 24 4.44 5.09 21.21
CA LEU A 24 5.11 6.26 20.64
C LEU A 24 5.01 6.30 19.13
N GLY A 25 4.89 5.14 18.49
CA GLY A 25 4.89 5.02 17.05
C GLY A 25 6.27 5.29 16.44
N GLN A 26 6.35 5.14 15.15
CA GLN A 26 7.56 5.43 14.38
C GLN A 26 7.22 5.65 12.92
N ARG A 27 8.19 6.21 12.19
CA ARG A 27 8.07 6.42 10.77
C ARG A 27 8.44 5.13 10.04
N PHE A 28 7.52 4.67 9.19
CA PHE A 28 7.77 3.56 8.27
C PHE A 28 7.97 4.10 6.87
N VAL A 29 8.82 3.45 6.11
CA VAL A 29 9.03 3.77 4.70
C VAL A 29 8.59 2.57 3.87
N LEU A 30 7.68 2.81 2.93
CA LEU A 30 7.14 1.78 2.06
C LEU A 30 7.68 1.93 0.65
N ASP A 31 8.12 0.80 0.11
CA ASP A 31 8.40 0.65 -1.31
C ASP A 31 7.44 -0.39 -1.86
N LEU A 32 6.84 -0.12 -3.00
CA LEU A 32 5.81 -0.97 -3.57
C LEU A 32 6.01 -1.14 -5.07
N TRP A 33 5.96 -2.36 -5.54
CA TRP A 33 5.96 -2.71 -6.96
C TRP A 33 4.67 -3.44 -7.28
N ILE A 34 3.91 -2.92 -8.23
CA ILE A 34 2.65 -3.51 -8.66
C ILE A 34 2.74 -3.83 -10.14
N ASP A 35 2.57 -5.10 -10.48
CA ASP A 35 2.49 -5.54 -11.87
C ASP A 35 1.04 -5.64 -12.29
N TYR A 36 0.67 -4.95 -13.36
CA TYR A 36 -0.64 -5.06 -13.98
C TYR A 36 -0.59 -4.63 -15.43
N GLU A 37 -1.60 -5.01 -16.20
CA GLU A 37 -1.67 -4.68 -17.60
C GLU A 37 -2.25 -3.27 -17.79
N MET A 38 -1.42 -2.35 -18.28
CA MET A 38 -1.79 -0.94 -18.45
C MET A 38 -2.42 -0.65 -19.82
N THR A 39 -2.37 -1.58 -20.74
CA THR A 39 -2.78 -1.38 -22.13
C THR A 39 -4.21 -0.89 -22.26
N ARG A 40 -5.14 -1.49 -21.50
CA ARG A 40 -6.55 -1.11 -21.52
C ARG A 40 -6.74 0.35 -21.09
N ALA A 41 -6.13 0.75 -19.98
CA ALA A 41 -6.22 2.13 -19.51
C ALA A 41 -5.59 3.10 -20.51
N ALA A 42 -4.45 2.73 -21.08
CA ALA A 42 -3.76 3.55 -22.07
C ALA A 42 -4.59 3.74 -23.37
N ARG A 43 -5.29 2.69 -23.79
CA ARG A 43 -6.09 2.72 -25.03
C ARG A 43 -7.42 3.44 -24.87
N THR A 44 -8.08 3.30 -23.74
CA THR A 44 -9.44 3.76 -23.53
C THR A 44 -9.56 4.99 -22.66
N GLY A 45 -8.53 5.29 -21.85
CA GLY A 45 -8.61 6.33 -20.84
C GLY A 45 -9.53 5.98 -19.68
N ASP A 46 -9.89 4.70 -19.54
CA ASP A 46 -10.78 4.21 -18.47
C ASP A 46 -10.04 4.20 -17.14
N LEU A 47 -10.45 5.07 -16.23
CA LEU A 47 -9.85 5.17 -14.89
C LEU A 47 -10.04 3.91 -14.05
N GLU A 48 -11.11 3.13 -14.32
CA GLU A 48 -11.35 1.87 -13.62
C GLU A 48 -10.35 0.78 -13.98
N ALA A 49 -9.66 0.93 -15.11
CA ALA A 49 -8.62 0.00 -15.56
C ALA A 49 -7.22 0.44 -15.14
N SER A 50 -7.10 1.49 -14.33
CA SER A 50 -5.82 2.08 -13.92
C SER A 50 -5.73 2.22 -12.42
N ILE A 51 -4.51 2.39 -11.93
CA ILE A 51 -4.26 2.72 -10.52
C ILE A 51 -3.81 4.18 -10.46
N HIS A 52 -4.58 5.00 -9.75
CA HIS A 52 -4.18 6.36 -9.45
C HIS A 52 -3.23 6.33 -8.26
N TYR A 53 -1.94 6.58 -8.51
CA TYR A 53 -0.91 6.43 -7.49
C TYR A 53 -1.13 7.34 -6.26
N GLY A 54 -1.67 8.54 -6.44
CA GLY A 54 -1.97 9.44 -5.32
C GLY A 54 -3.04 8.87 -4.41
N ILE A 55 -4.11 8.31 -4.97
CA ILE A 55 -5.17 7.65 -4.21
C ILE A 55 -4.64 6.42 -3.51
N LEU A 56 -3.82 5.62 -4.20
CA LEU A 56 -3.22 4.43 -3.60
C LEU A 56 -2.31 4.80 -2.42
N ALA A 57 -1.52 5.87 -2.54
CA ALA A 57 -0.68 6.33 -1.45
C ALA A 57 -1.51 6.73 -0.22
N GLU A 58 -2.65 7.40 -0.42
CA GLU A 58 -3.58 7.73 0.66
C GLU A 58 -4.18 6.46 1.29
N GLN A 59 -4.58 5.50 0.48
CA GLN A 59 -5.11 4.22 0.95
C GLN A 59 -4.08 3.45 1.78
N LEU A 60 -2.84 3.37 1.30
CA LEU A 60 -1.76 2.70 2.04
C LEU A 60 -1.54 3.36 3.40
N THR A 61 -1.54 4.68 3.45
CA THR A 61 -1.41 5.43 4.70
C THR A 61 -2.53 5.09 5.66
N GLU A 62 -3.78 5.10 5.20
CA GLU A 62 -4.93 4.76 6.02
C GLU A 62 -4.88 3.31 6.52
N TRP A 63 -4.56 2.37 5.62
CA TRP A 63 -4.50 0.95 5.98
C TRP A 63 -3.41 0.67 7.04
N MET A 64 -2.29 1.38 6.99
CA MET A 64 -1.25 1.24 7.99
C MET A 64 -1.63 1.80 9.36
N GLN A 65 -2.63 2.66 9.42
CA GLN A 65 -3.02 3.35 10.65
C GLN A 65 -4.28 2.79 11.31
N VAL A 66 -4.93 1.78 10.71
CA VAL A 66 -6.19 1.23 11.22
C VAL A 66 -6.01 0.52 12.55
N GLU A 67 -4.95 -0.27 12.68
CA GLU A 67 -4.69 -1.01 13.92
C GLU A 67 -3.20 -1.12 14.20
N LYS A 68 -2.87 -1.48 15.43
CA LYS A 68 -1.49 -1.71 15.85
C LYS A 68 -1.18 -3.20 15.71
N ILE A 69 -0.13 -3.52 14.95
CA ILE A 69 0.24 -4.89 14.61
C ILE A 69 1.66 -5.17 15.11
N ASP A 70 1.87 -6.34 15.70
CA ASP A 70 3.16 -6.71 16.26
C ASP A 70 4.25 -6.87 15.21
N LEU A 71 3.95 -7.64 14.16
CA LEU A 71 4.95 -8.03 13.17
C LEU A 71 4.81 -7.21 11.90
N ILE A 72 5.92 -6.65 11.45
CA ILE A 72 5.94 -5.88 10.21
C ILE A 72 5.64 -6.76 9.00
N GLU A 73 5.99 -8.05 9.05
CA GLU A 73 5.64 -9.02 8.01
C GLU A 73 4.12 -9.15 7.86
N THR A 74 3.39 -9.11 8.98
CA THR A 74 1.93 -9.15 8.98
C THR A 74 1.36 -7.87 8.35
N VAL A 75 1.94 -6.71 8.66
CA VAL A 75 1.54 -5.45 8.04
C VAL A 75 1.70 -5.53 6.53
N ALA A 76 2.86 -5.96 6.05
CA ALA A 76 3.14 -6.09 4.63
C ALA A 76 2.15 -7.05 3.94
N PHE A 77 1.89 -8.19 4.55
CA PHE A 77 0.94 -9.17 4.02
C PHE A 77 -0.47 -8.60 3.90
N GLN A 78 -0.94 -7.90 4.93
CA GLN A 78 -2.27 -7.28 4.91
C GLN A 78 -2.38 -6.18 3.86
N LEU A 79 -1.35 -5.37 3.68
CA LEU A 79 -1.33 -4.34 2.63
C LEU A 79 -1.45 -4.96 1.25
N VAL A 80 -0.71 -6.02 0.98
CA VAL A 80 -0.78 -6.75 -0.29
C VAL A 80 -2.18 -7.29 -0.53
N GLN A 81 -2.79 -7.93 0.48
CA GLN A 81 -4.16 -8.44 0.37
C GLN A 81 -5.17 -7.34 0.06
N LYS A 82 -5.07 -6.19 0.72
CA LYS A 82 -5.97 -5.06 0.48
C LYS A 82 -5.83 -4.50 -0.93
N ILE A 83 -4.62 -4.50 -1.47
CA ILE A 83 -4.39 -4.08 -2.85
C ILE A 83 -5.09 -5.03 -3.82
N PHE A 84 -4.95 -6.34 -3.64
CA PHE A 84 -5.61 -7.32 -4.49
C PHE A 84 -7.15 -7.24 -4.38
N GLU A 85 -7.67 -6.96 -3.21
CA GLU A 85 -9.12 -6.79 -3.02
C GLU A 85 -9.63 -5.52 -3.70
N SER A 86 -8.83 -4.45 -3.69
CA SER A 86 -9.24 -3.14 -4.22
C SER A 86 -9.04 -3.02 -5.74
N TYR A 87 -8.10 -3.78 -6.29
CA TYR A 87 -7.71 -3.70 -7.70
C TYR A 87 -7.68 -5.10 -8.29
N ALA A 88 -8.83 -5.56 -8.79
CA ALA A 88 -8.99 -6.95 -9.27
C ALA A 88 -8.11 -7.30 -10.48
N PHE A 89 -7.61 -6.30 -11.20
CA PHE A 89 -6.77 -6.49 -12.38
C PHE A 89 -5.25 -6.59 -12.07
N VAL A 90 -4.87 -6.48 -10.83
CA VAL A 90 -3.47 -6.62 -10.40
C VAL A 90 -3.04 -8.07 -10.37
#